data_c2d67a5bb99c5000f21f44813b371cac
#
_entry.id   c2d67a5bb99c5000f21f44813b371cac
#
_cell.length_a   1.000
_cell.length_b   1.000
_cell.length_c   1.000
_cell.angle_alpha   90.00
_cell.angle_beta   90.00
_cell.angle_gamma   90.00
#
_symmetry.space_group_name_H-M   'P 1'
#
loop_
_entity.id
_entity.type
_entity.pdbx_description
1 polymer ?
#
loop_
_entity_poly.entity_id
_entity_poly.type
_entity_poly.pdbx_seq_one_letter_code
_entity_poly.pdbx_strand_id
1 'polypeptide(L)'
;MKKIEYQVAFSDHRGEISDLVENENINAVTRITIRQGAVRGNHYHKETWQWNYVVSGKMKLVTQIPNEERQEVILSPGDLAVTGPYERHALVGVEDCEVLVFTKGPRGGKEYESDTFRLEEPLALN
;
A
#
# COMPACT_ATOMS: atom_id res chain seq x y z
N MET A 1 -5.38 -8.65 0.15
CA MET A 1 -5.28 -7.36 -0.53
C MET A 1 -6.57 -7.07 -1.26
N LYS A 2 -7.02 -5.83 -1.19
CA LYS A 2 -8.22 -5.41 -1.89
C LYS A 2 -7.94 -4.13 -2.67
N LYS A 3 -8.12 -4.18 -3.98
CA LYS A 3 -8.09 -2.99 -4.82
C LYS A 3 -9.39 -2.23 -4.60
N ILE A 4 -9.30 -0.93 -4.32
CA ILE A 4 -10.44 -0.09 -3.99
C ILE A 4 -10.90 0.66 -5.24
N GLU A 5 -12.16 0.51 -5.59
CA GLU A 5 -12.80 1.28 -6.65
C GLU A 5 -13.49 2.49 -6.00
N TYR A 6 -12.74 3.58 -5.82
CA TYR A 6 -13.31 4.80 -5.25
C TYR A 6 -14.09 5.57 -6.32
N GLN A 7 -15.08 6.34 -5.87
CA GLN A 7 -15.98 7.07 -6.76
C GLN A 7 -15.59 8.54 -6.85
N VAL A 8 -15.79 9.12 -8.03
CA VAL A 8 -15.71 10.57 -8.19
C VAL A 8 -16.89 11.17 -7.45
N ALA A 9 -16.63 11.96 -6.41
CA ALA A 9 -17.67 12.60 -5.61
C ALA A 9 -18.28 13.79 -6.33
N PHE A 10 -17.47 14.53 -7.10
CA PHE A 10 -17.91 15.71 -7.84
C PHE A 10 -17.00 15.91 -9.07
N SER A 11 -17.60 16.30 -10.19
CA SER A 11 -16.84 16.57 -11.43
C SER A 11 -17.46 17.76 -12.16
N ASP A 12 -16.63 18.68 -12.63
CA ASP A 12 -17.05 19.80 -13.49
C ASP A 12 -15.88 20.16 -14.43
N HIS A 13 -16.02 21.30 -15.13
CA HIS A 13 -14.99 21.76 -16.09
C HIS A 13 -13.64 22.07 -15.46
N ARG A 14 -13.56 22.19 -14.13
CA ARG A 14 -12.30 22.45 -13.41
C ARG A 14 -11.56 21.17 -13.04
N GLY A 15 -12.24 20.00 -13.03
CA GLY A 15 -11.66 18.73 -12.66
C GLY A 15 -12.57 17.92 -11.75
N GLU A 16 -11.97 17.01 -11.00
CA GLU A 16 -12.69 16.03 -10.19
C GLU A 16 -12.26 16.06 -8.73
N ILE A 17 -13.21 15.71 -7.85
CA ILE A 17 -12.95 15.51 -6.43
C ILE A 17 -13.30 14.05 -6.12
N SER A 18 -12.36 13.31 -5.55
CA SER A 18 -12.56 11.92 -5.16
C SER A 18 -12.02 11.73 -3.75
N ASP A 19 -12.81 11.08 -2.90
CA ASP A 19 -12.36 10.73 -1.56
C ASP A 19 -11.71 9.34 -1.60
N LEU A 20 -10.45 9.27 -1.25
CA LEU A 20 -9.67 8.04 -1.32
C LEU A 20 -9.86 7.18 -0.07
N VAL A 21 -9.87 7.81 1.09
CA VAL A 21 -10.06 7.15 2.39
C VAL A 21 -10.98 8.01 3.23
N GLU A 22 -12.05 7.42 3.73
CA GLU A 22 -13.04 8.11 4.56
C GLU A 22 -13.32 7.34 5.85
N ASN A 23 -13.68 8.08 6.90
CA ASN A 23 -14.18 7.50 8.16
C ASN A 23 -13.22 6.50 8.81
N GLU A 24 -11.92 6.72 8.62
CA GLU A 24 -10.87 5.90 9.21
C GLU A 24 -9.96 6.76 10.08
N ASN A 25 -9.47 6.20 11.17
CA ASN A 25 -8.53 6.88 12.06
C ASN A 25 -7.12 6.82 11.47
N ILE A 26 -6.88 7.60 10.44
CA ILE A 26 -5.56 7.67 9.81
C ILE A 26 -4.63 8.47 10.71
N ASN A 27 -3.57 7.83 11.16
CA ASN A 27 -2.59 8.47 12.05
C ASN A 27 -1.25 8.79 11.37
N ALA A 28 -1.07 8.37 10.12
CA ALA A 28 0.10 8.76 9.34
C ALA A 28 -0.19 8.71 7.85
N VAL A 29 0.40 9.63 7.11
CA VAL A 29 0.45 9.61 5.65
C VAL A 29 1.92 9.61 5.28
N THR A 30 2.37 8.56 4.61
CA THR A 30 3.78 8.35 4.28
C THR A 30 3.97 8.40 2.76
N ARG A 31 4.97 9.14 2.32
CA ARG A 31 5.38 9.16 0.92
C ARG A 31 6.52 8.17 0.75
N ILE A 32 6.36 7.23 -0.17
CA ILE A 32 7.39 6.22 -0.49
C ILE A 32 7.75 6.37 -1.95
N THR A 33 9.05 6.34 -2.24
CA THR A 33 9.54 6.22 -3.61
C THR A 33 10.20 4.86 -3.77
N ILE A 34 9.96 4.21 -4.90
CA ILE A 34 10.52 2.89 -5.20
C ILE A 34 11.10 2.95 -6.61
N ARG A 35 12.39 2.71 -6.74
CA ARG A 35 13.06 2.69 -8.05
C ARG A 35 12.69 1.42 -8.79
N GLN A 36 12.74 1.47 -10.10
CA GLN A 36 12.51 0.31 -10.96
C GLN A 36 13.40 -0.85 -10.51
N GLY A 37 12.78 -2.01 -10.30
CA GLY A 37 13.45 -3.23 -9.83
C GLY A 37 13.65 -3.33 -8.33
N ALA A 38 13.48 -2.25 -7.58
CA ALA A 38 13.63 -2.29 -6.14
C ALA A 38 12.42 -2.93 -5.46
N VAL A 39 12.65 -3.53 -4.31
CA VAL A 39 11.61 -4.18 -3.51
C VAL A 39 11.63 -3.63 -2.09
N ARG A 40 10.48 -3.22 -1.61
CA ARG A 40 10.27 -2.82 -0.22
C ARG A 40 9.24 -3.74 0.43
N GLY A 41 9.22 -3.75 1.75
CA GLY A 41 8.29 -4.57 2.50
C GLY A 41 8.86 -5.93 2.81
N ASN A 42 8.23 -7.01 2.30
CA ASN A 42 8.51 -8.39 2.70
C ASN A 42 8.29 -8.57 4.19
N HIS A 43 7.14 -8.08 4.65
CA HIS A 43 6.76 -8.11 6.06
C HIS A 43 5.24 -8.14 6.20
N TYR A 44 4.77 -8.20 7.45
CA TYR A 44 3.36 -8.07 7.79
C TYR A 44 3.23 -7.28 9.08
N HIS A 45 2.01 -6.83 9.35
CA HIS A 45 1.64 -6.13 10.58
C HIS A 45 0.54 -6.91 11.28
N LYS A 46 0.41 -6.75 12.58
CA LYS A 46 -0.64 -7.42 13.36
C LYS A 46 -1.84 -6.52 13.64
N GLU A 47 -1.62 -5.20 13.66
CA GLU A 47 -2.66 -4.23 14.03
C GLU A 47 -2.88 -3.17 12.95
N THR A 48 -2.03 -3.10 11.94
CA THR A 48 -1.95 -1.97 11.02
C THR A 48 -2.70 -2.26 9.72
N TRP A 49 -3.51 -1.27 9.30
CA TRP A 49 -4.12 -1.19 7.98
C TRP A 49 -3.39 -0.15 7.17
N GLN A 50 -3.17 -0.42 5.89
CA GLN A 50 -2.50 0.52 4.99
C GLN A 50 -3.26 0.63 3.68
N TRP A 51 -3.55 1.88 3.28
CA TRP A 51 -4.12 2.21 1.97
C TRP A 51 -2.99 2.76 1.12
N ASN A 52 -2.69 2.09 0.02
CA ASN A 52 -1.59 2.41 -0.88
C ASN A 52 -2.14 3.08 -2.13
N TYR A 53 -1.75 4.32 -2.38
CA TYR A 53 -2.20 5.11 -3.51
C TYR A 53 -1.02 5.45 -4.41
N VAL A 54 -1.06 5.03 -5.68
CA VAL A 54 0.03 5.31 -6.61
C VAL A 54 -0.16 6.70 -7.22
N VAL A 55 0.81 7.57 -7.00
CA VAL A 55 0.82 8.94 -7.54
C VAL A 55 1.41 8.95 -8.93
N SER A 56 2.52 8.24 -9.14
CA SER A 56 3.22 8.17 -10.42
C SER A 56 3.95 6.85 -10.58
N GLY A 57 4.22 6.46 -11.82
CA GLY A 57 4.91 5.21 -12.14
C GLY A 57 4.00 4.01 -11.99
N LYS A 58 4.61 2.83 -11.82
CA LYS A 58 3.87 1.57 -11.64
C LYS A 58 4.49 0.76 -10.52
N MET A 59 3.64 0.20 -9.67
CA MET A 59 4.04 -0.64 -8.55
C MET A 59 3.32 -1.98 -8.64
N LYS A 60 4.06 -3.06 -8.43
CA LYS A 60 3.44 -4.37 -8.23
C LYS A 60 3.31 -4.60 -6.74
N LEU A 61 2.09 -4.86 -6.29
CA LEU A 61 1.81 -5.23 -4.91
C LEU A 61 1.65 -6.75 -4.87
N VAL A 62 2.48 -7.39 -4.06
CA VAL A 62 2.44 -8.85 -3.87
C VAL A 62 1.98 -9.09 -2.44
N THR A 63 0.93 -9.88 -2.27
CA THR A 63 0.38 -10.15 -0.94
C THR A 63 0.10 -11.63 -0.75
N GLN A 64 0.04 -12.04 0.51
CA GLN A 64 -0.37 -13.39 0.88
C GLN A 64 -0.92 -13.38 2.30
N ILE A 65 -2.17 -13.84 2.44
CA ILE A 65 -2.75 -14.14 3.73
C ILE A 65 -2.26 -15.54 4.12
N PRO A 66 -1.90 -15.79 5.40
CA PRO A 66 -1.43 -17.11 5.82
C PRO A 66 -2.39 -18.22 5.38
N ASN A 67 -1.83 -19.28 4.81
CA ASN A 67 -2.55 -20.47 4.31
C ASN A 67 -3.44 -20.21 3.08
N GLU A 68 -3.26 -19.08 2.41
CA GLU A 68 -3.97 -18.76 1.17
C GLU A 68 -2.98 -18.55 0.02
N GLU A 69 -3.50 -18.48 -1.19
CA GLU A 69 -2.68 -18.26 -2.37
C GLU A 69 -2.10 -16.85 -2.40
N ARG A 70 -0.92 -16.75 -2.95
CA ARG A 70 -0.25 -15.49 -3.22
C ARG A 70 -1.02 -14.72 -4.28
N GLN A 71 -1.19 -13.43 -4.05
CA GLN A 71 -1.84 -12.52 -5.01
C GLN A 71 -0.85 -11.47 -5.50
N GLU A 72 -1.02 -11.05 -6.74
CA GLU A 72 -0.22 -9.98 -7.34
C GLU A 72 -1.14 -9.04 -8.11
N VAL A 73 -0.86 -7.75 -8.02
CA VAL A 73 -1.58 -6.74 -8.79
C VAL A 73 -0.61 -5.64 -9.21
N ILE A 74 -0.76 -5.16 -10.44
CA ILE A 74 -0.03 -3.98 -10.92
C ILE A 74 -0.91 -2.76 -10.67
N LEU A 75 -0.38 -1.81 -9.93
CA LEU A 75 -1.07 -0.55 -9.62
C LEU A 75 -0.43 0.58 -10.44
N SER A 76 -1.27 1.32 -11.13
CA SER A 76 -0.91 2.46 -11.97
C SER A 76 -1.37 3.77 -11.29
N PRO A 77 -0.94 4.94 -11.76
CA PRO A 77 -1.35 6.22 -11.13
C PRO A 77 -2.86 6.30 -10.96
N GLY A 78 -3.30 6.66 -9.76
CA GLY A 78 -4.70 6.73 -9.40
C GLY A 78 -5.27 5.45 -8.79
N ASP A 79 -4.54 4.34 -8.82
CA ASP A 79 -5.00 3.10 -8.21
C ASP A 79 -4.76 3.10 -6.70
N LEU A 80 -5.70 2.50 -5.98
CA LEU A 80 -5.70 2.43 -4.52
C LEU A 80 -5.92 0.98 -4.10
N ALA A 81 -5.08 0.48 -3.17
CA ALA A 81 -5.24 -0.87 -2.64
C ALA A 81 -4.99 -0.88 -1.14
N VAL A 82 -5.78 -1.66 -0.40
CA VAL A 82 -5.65 -1.77 1.05
C VAL A 82 -5.08 -3.14 1.42
N THR A 83 -4.17 -3.13 2.41
CA THR A 83 -3.67 -4.33 3.08
C THR A 83 -4.03 -4.25 4.55
N GLY A 84 -4.43 -5.38 5.13
CA GLY A 84 -4.85 -5.45 6.52
C GLY A 84 -3.90 -6.25 7.40
N PRO A 85 -4.28 -6.40 8.69
CA PRO A 85 -3.49 -7.19 9.64
C PRO A 85 -3.22 -8.62 9.15
N TYR A 86 -2.02 -9.10 9.43
CA TYR A 86 -1.51 -10.43 9.07
C TYR A 86 -1.31 -10.67 7.58
N GLU A 87 -1.72 -9.77 6.73
CA GLU A 87 -1.49 -9.88 5.29
C GLU A 87 -0.03 -9.55 4.99
N ARG A 88 0.71 -10.55 4.51
CA ARG A 88 2.09 -10.37 4.09
C ARG A 88 2.12 -9.56 2.81
N HIS A 89 3.05 -8.64 2.69
CA HIS A 89 3.12 -7.80 1.50
C HIS A 89 4.54 -7.38 1.12
N ALA A 90 4.72 -7.19 -0.18
CA ALA A 90 5.91 -6.63 -0.77
C ALA A 90 5.51 -5.67 -1.88
N LEU A 91 6.26 -4.59 -2.01
CA LEU A 91 6.04 -3.54 -2.99
C LEU A 91 7.22 -3.53 -3.95
N VAL A 92 6.94 -3.74 -5.24
CA VAL A 92 7.97 -3.84 -6.27
C VAL A 92 7.82 -2.68 -7.25
N GLY A 93 8.91 -1.95 -7.49
CA GLY A 93 8.92 -0.92 -8.52
C GLY A 93 8.97 -1.56 -9.91
N VAL A 94 7.86 -1.51 -10.63
CA VAL A 94 7.82 -1.93 -12.04
C VAL A 94 8.46 -0.85 -12.90
N GLU A 95 8.16 0.40 -12.55
CA GLU A 95 8.82 1.61 -13.02
C GLU A 95 9.16 2.43 -11.78
N ASP A 96 10.03 3.43 -11.90
CA ASP A 96 10.23 4.37 -10.79
C ASP A 96 8.87 4.91 -10.39
N CYS A 97 8.48 4.76 -9.12
CA CYS A 97 7.15 5.13 -8.69
C CYS A 97 7.14 5.88 -7.38
N GLU A 98 6.06 6.63 -7.18
CA GLU A 98 5.77 7.35 -5.95
C GLU A 98 4.41 6.89 -5.43
N VAL A 99 4.39 6.54 -4.15
CA VAL A 99 3.21 5.97 -3.49
C VAL A 99 2.95 6.74 -2.21
N LEU A 100 1.69 7.09 -1.97
CA LEU A 100 1.24 7.59 -0.66
C LEU A 100 0.60 6.44 0.09
N VAL A 101 1.00 6.27 1.34
CA VAL A 101 0.45 5.24 2.21
C VAL A 101 -0.26 5.91 3.38
N PHE A 102 -1.56 5.66 3.49
CA PHE A 102 -2.40 6.14 4.58
C PHE A 102 -2.47 5.01 5.60
N THR A 103 -2.03 5.27 6.82
CA THR A 103 -1.88 4.21 7.83
C THR A 103 -2.83 4.43 9.01
N LYS A 104 -3.50 3.35 9.38
CA LYS A 104 -4.28 3.25 10.61
C LYS A 104 -3.62 2.16 11.46
N GLY A 105 -3.00 2.57 12.58
CA GLY A 105 -2.26 1.65 13.44
C GLY A 105 -0.96 2.28 13.92
N PRO A 106 -0.10 1.50 14.60
CA PRO A 106 1.18 2.01 15.08
C PRO A 106 2.06 2.50 13.93
N ARG A 107 2.32 3.81 13.88
CA ARG A 107 3.12 4.43 12.84
C ARG A 107 3.72 5.72 13.37
N GLY A 108 4.96 6.01 13.01
CA GLY A 108 5.66 7.21 13.45
C GLY A 108 6.68 6.91 14.54
N GLY A 109 7.89 7.42 14.36
CA GLY A 109 8.98 7.19 15.29
C GLY A 109 9.23 5.71 15.54
N LYS A 110 9.35 5.36 16.81
CA LYS A 110 9.61 3.98 17.22
C LYS A 110 8.40 3.04 17.11
N GLU A 111 7.20 3.58 17.03
CA GLU A 111 5.98 2.76 16.99
C GLU A 111 5.88 1.96 15.70
N TYR A 112 6.41 2.47 14.61
CA TYR A 112 6.44 1.77 13.33
C TYR A 112 7.08 0.38 13.46
N GLU A 113 8.23 0.29 14.11
CA GLU A 113 8.95 -0.96 14.27
C GLU A 113 8.23 -1.94 15.21
N SER A 114 7.40 -1.44 16.13
CA SER A 114 6.73 -2.29 17.11
C SER A 114 5.68 -3.22 16.50
N ASP A 115 5.18 -2.89 15.31
CA ASP A 115 4.17 -3.71 14.60
C ASP A 115 4.62 -4.12 13.20
N THR A 116 5.93 -4.28 13.00
CA THR A 116 6.49 -4.72 11.73
C THR A 116 7.26 -6.02 11.93
N PHE A 117 6.84 -7.07 11.23
CA PHE A 117 7.41 -8.42 11.34
C PHE A 117 7.92 -8.87 9.98
N ARG A 118 9.24 -9.03 9.87
CA ARG A 118 9.87 -9.41 8.61
C ARG A 118 9.65 -10.88 8.28
N LEU A 119 9.47 -11.16 7.00
CA LEU A 119 9.31 -12.54 6.52
C LEU A 119 10.66 -13.24 6.44
N GLU A 120 10.69 -14.52 6.84
CA GLU A 120 11.86 -15.37 6.66
C GLU A 120 12.06 -15.65 5.17
N GLU A 121 10.95 -15.92 4.46
CA GLU A 121 10.96 -16.12 3.02
C GLU A 121 10.30 -14.92 2.33
N PRO A 122 11.08 -14.10 1.60
CA PRO A 122 10.51 -12.95 0.90
C PRO A 122 9.45 -13.33 -0.12
N LEU A 123 8.40 -12.50 -0.24
CA LEU A 123 7.39 -12.65 -1.28
C LEU A 123 7.94 -12.20 -2.64
N ALA A 124 8.86 -11.26 -2.63
CA ALA A 124 9.47 -10.73 -3.84
C ALA A 124 10.93 -10.42 -3.60
N LEU A 125 11.75 -10.59 -4.64
CA LEU A 125 13.19 -10.30 -4.62
C LEU A 125 13.51 -9.34 -5.77
N ASN A 126 14.44 -8.43 -5.51
CA ASN A 126 14.97 -7.57 -6.57
C ASN A 126 16.14 -8.20 -7.30
#